data_4920dba3e79a399427d5a7da390b2f48
#
_entry.id   4920dba3e79a399427d5a7da390b2f48
#
_cell.length_a   1.000
_cell.length_b   1.000
_cell.length_c   1.000
_cell.angle_alpha   90.00
_cell.angle_beta   90.00
_cell.angle_gamma   90.00
#
_symmetry.space_group_name_H-M   'P 1'
#
loop_
_entity.id
_entity.type
_entity.pdbx_description
1 polymer ?
#
loop_
_entity_poly.entity_id
_entity_poly.type
_entity_poly.pdbx_seq_one_letter_code
_entity_poly.pdbx_strand_id
1 'polypeptide(L)'
;MFKPRPMQAEILKYRSGRMGVAAVPGSGKTATLSALAAQLISEGCVQDNQEILIVTLLNSAVDNFSTRIAAFMKEAGLLENMGYRVRTLHGLALDIVRERPDLVNLSERFTILDETESGRMIEAVTAVYLREHPELAKGLVDPAIDLHEEPRTQKAWNEMITTLNVNFISQAKDLQLEAVDIRERIGKYNLDDALLEMATEIYSEYQR
;
A
#
# COMPACT_ATOMS: atom_id res chain seq x y z
N MET A 1 26.87 5.24 24.62
CA MET A 1 26.69 6.68 24.35
C MET A 1 27.02 6.99 22.89
N PHE A 2 26.14 7.59 22.16
CA PHE A 2 26.29 7.95 20.73
C PHE A 2 27.31 9.10 20.61
N LYS A 3 28.35 8.92 19.80
CA LYS A 3 29.35 9.96 19.51
C LYS A 3 29.11 10.50 18.10
N PRO A 4 28.48 11.67 17.95
CA PRO A 4 28.17 12.23 16.64
C PRO A 4 29.47 12.71 15.96
N ARG A 5 29.54 12.48 14.64
CA ARG A 5 30.55 13.12 13.78
C ARG A 5 30.19 14.60 13.61
N PRO A 6 31.13 15.49 13.17
CA PRO A 6 30.87 16.92 13.07
C PRO A 6 29.54 17.28 12.35
N MET A 7 29.28 16.71 11.18
CA MET A 7 28.04 16.96 10.43
C MET A 7 26.78 16.40 11.12
N GLN A 8 26.91 15.31 11.87
CA GLN A 8 25.82 14.77 12.67
C GLN A 8 25.53 15.66 13.88
N ALA A 9 26.54 16.25 14.45
CA ALA A 9 26.37 17.20 15.55
C ALA A 9 25.61 18.46 15.11
N GLU A 10 25.77 18.90 13.87
CA GLU A 10 24.97 20.00 13.32
C GLU A 10 23.48 19.62 13.21
N ILE A 11 23.18 18.39 12.80
CA ILE A 11 21.79 17.89 12.74
C ILE A 11 21.16 17.88 14.14
N LEU A 12 21.92 17.50 15.18
CA LEU A 12 21.44 17.46 16.56
C LEU A 12 21.13 18.85 17.15
N LYS A 13 21.56 19.93 16.52
CA LYS A 13 21.19 21.31 16.90
C LYS A 13 19.79 21.72 16.41
N TYR A 14 19.13 20.90 15.57
CA TYR A 14 17.79 21.20 15.08
C TYR A 14 16.78 21.35 16.20
N ARG A 15 15.94 22.39 16.14
CA ARG A 15 14.86 22.63 17.11
C ARG A 15 13.54 22.98 16.42
N SER A 16 13.56 23.60 15.25
CA SER A 16 12.35 24.02 14.55
C SER A 16 12.61 24.27 13.06
N GLY A 17 11.53 24.39 12.27
CA GLY A 17 11.59 24.72 10.86
C GLY A 17 11.70 23.47 9.97
N ARG A 18 12.34 23.63 8.80
CA ARG A 18 12.52 22.54 7.79
C ARG A 18 14.01 22.33 7.57
N MET A 19 14.44 21.08 7.65
CA MET A 19 15.83 20.68 7.40
C MET A 19 15.90 19.51 6.41
N GLY A 20 16.64 19.68 5.32
CA GLY A 20 17.00 18.58 4.42
C GLY A 20 18.32 17.94 4.84
N VAL A 21 18.34 16.61 4.98
CA VAL A 21 19.54 15.85 5.33
C VAL A 21 19.88 14.90 4.19
N ALA A 22 20.91 15.25 3.40
CA ALA A 22 21.46 14.38 2.38
C ALA A 22 22.56 13.49 2.99
N ALA A 23 22.47 12.20 2.80
CA ALA A 23 23.42 11.26 3.41
C ALA A 23 23.51 9.94 2.61
N VAL A 24 24.73 9.46 2.39
CA VAL A 24 24.98 8.19 1.70
C VAL A 24 24.58 6.98 2.57
N PRO A 25 24.33 5.80 1.98
CA PRO A 25 24.15 4.57 2.74
C PRO A 25 25.29 4.33 3.72
N GLY A 26 24.97 3.83 4.92
CA GLY A 26 25.96 3.56 5.97
C GLY A 26 26.50 4.79 6.73
N SER A 27 26.11 6.02 6.38
CA SER A 27 26.56 7.24 7.07
C SER A 27 26.01 7.43 8.49
N GLY A 28 25.08 6.57 8.92
CA GLY A 28 24.46 6.64 10.24
C GLY A 28 23.20 7.50 10.32
N LYS A 29 22.48 7.72 9.20
CA LYS A 29 21.22 8.48 9.16
C LYS A 29 20.24 8.08 10.26
N THR A 30 19.92 6.79 10.33
CA THR A 30 18.97 6.25 11.32
C THR A 30 19.42 6.53 12.75
N ALA A 31 20.71 6.30 13.07
CA ALA A 31 21.23 6.56 14.39
C ALA A 31 21.18 8.06 14.75
N THR A 32 21.51 8.94 13.80
CA THR A 32 21.49 10.39 14.04
C THR A 32 20.06 10.90 14.25
N LEU A 33 19.09 10.46 13.43
CA LEU A 33 17.69 10.87 13.58
C LEU A 33 17.06 10.27 14.84
N SER A 34 17.40 9.03 15.23
CA SER A 34 16.96 8.46 16.51
C SER A 34 17.51 9.20 17.70
N ALA A 35 18.78 9.61 17.66
CA ALA A 35 19.37 10.43 18.69
C ALA A 35 18.74 11.83 18.79
N LEU A 36 18.44 12.44 17.63
CA LEU A 36 17.72 13.73 17.58
C LEU A 36 16.32 13.61 18.19
N ALA A 37 15.56 12.57 17.85
CA ALA A 37 14.23 12.35 18.41
C ALA A 37 14.28 12.21 19.94
N ALA A 38 15.17 11.37 20.46
CA ALA A 38 15.34 11.19 21.90
C ALA A 38 15.79 12.51 22.58
N GLN A 39 16.66 13.29 21.94
CA GLN A 39 17.10 14.57 22.45
C GLN A 39 15.96 15.59 22.52
N LEU A 40 15.15 15.73 21.46
CA LEU A 40 14.00 16.65 21.45
C LEU A 40 12.97 16.31 22.54
N ILE A 41 12.76 15.03 22.83
CA ILE A 41 11.90 14.58 23.91
C ILE A 41 12.53 14.92 25.26
N SER A 42 13.79 14.61 25.46
CA SER A 42 14.47 14.84 26.73
C SER A 42 14.63 16.33 27.09
N GLU A 43 14.70 17.20 26.09
CA GLU A 43 14.77 18.65 26.27
C GLU A 43 13.39 19.32 26.43
N GLY A 44 12.29 18.52 26.39
CA GLY A 44 10.93 19.04 26.51
C GLY A 44 10.47 19.87 25.29
N CYS A 45 11.07 19.65 24.11
CA CYS A 45 10.68 20.33 22.90
C CYS A 45 9.33 19.83 22.35
N VAL A 46 8.80 18.74 22.89
CA VAL A 46 7.52 18.12 22.54
C VAL A 46 6.54 18.39 23.68
N GLN A 47 5.37 18.96 23.38
CA GLN A 47 4.34 19.24 24.38
C GLN A 47 3.65 17.95 24.84
N ASP A 48 2.99 17.98 26.02
CA ASP A 48 2.38 16.78 26.64
C ASP A 48 1.38 16.03 25.76
N ASN A 49 0.73 16.73 24.81
CA ASN A 49 -0.25 16.17 23.88
C ASN A 49 0.31 15.96 22.45
N GLN A 50 1.63 16.07 22.28
CA GLN A 50 2.29 15.92 21.00
C GLN A 50 3.30 14.76 21.05
N GLU A 51 3.60 14.23 19.88
CA GLU A 51 4.64 13.20 19.71
C GLU A 51 5.45 13.47 18.43
N ILE A 52 6.67 12.97 18.40
CA ILE A 52 7.50 12.99 17.21
C ILE A 52 7.03 11.84 16.30
N LEU A 53 6.50 12.15 15.13
CA LEU A 53 6.16 11.17 14.12
C LEU A 53 7.33 10.91 13.18
N ILE A 54 7.74 9.65 13.10
CA ILE A 54 8.77 9.19 12.17
C ILE A 54 8.10 8.30 11.13
N VAL A 55 8.18 8.70 9.85
CA VAL A 55 7.59 7.96 8.74
C VAL A 55 8.68 7.34 7.88
N THR A 56 8.51 6.07 7.54
CA THR A 56 9.43 5.30 6.68
C THR A 56 8.66 4.47 5.65
N LEU A 57 9.36 3.82 4.74
CA LEU A 57 8.73 2.97 3.72
C LEU A 57 8.68 1.48 4.12
N LEU A 58 9.57 1.03 5.01
CA LEU A 58 9.76 -0.39 5.32
C LEU A 58 9.48 -0.70 6.78
N ASN A 59 8.82 -1.82 7.07
CA ASN A 59 8.57 -2.30 8.43
C ASN A 59 9.89 -2.56 9.19
N SER A 60 10.90 -3.12 8.54
CA SER A 60 12.22 -3.31 9.15
C SER A 60 12.90 -2.01 9.61
N ALA A 61 12.58 -0.89 8.94
CA ALA A 61 13.06 0.43 9.37
C ALA A 61 12.25 0.93 10.58
N VAL A 62 10.96 0.64 10.69
CA VAL A 62 10.14 0.95 11.87
C VAL A 62 10.76 0.30 13.11
N ASP A 63 11.06 -1.00 13.06
CA ASP A 63 11.65 -1.74 14.17
C ASP A 63 13.03 -1.18 14.56
N ASN A 64 13.85 -0.87 13.56
CA ASN A 64 15.21 -0.32 13.77
C ASN A 64 15.15 1.07 14.43
N PHE A 65 14.27 1.97 13.97
CA PHE A 65 14.09 3.28 14.60
C PHE A 65 13.56 3.14 16.03
N SER A 66 12.51 2.36 16.24
CA SER A 66 11.90 2.16 17.57
C SER A 66 12.90 1.62 18.58
N THR A 67 13.64 0.58 18.22
CA THR A 67 14.67 -0.02 19.08
C THR A 67 15.77 0.99 19.44
N ARG A 68 16.22 1.79 18.46
CA ARG A 68 17.28 2.78 18.70
C ARG A 68 16.82 3.95 19.55
N ILE A 69 15.61 4.47 19.31
CA ILE A 69 15.06 5.57 20.11
C ILE A 69 14.86 5.09 21.55
N ALA A 70 14.25 3.92 21.76
CA ALA A 70 14.08 3.34 23.09
C ALA A 70 15.41 3.19 23.83
N ALA A 71 16.48 2.75 23.15
CA ALA A 71 17.81 2.68 23.75
C ALA A 71 18.35 4.07 24.18
N PHE A 72 18.18 5.10 23.34
CA PHE A 72 18.59 6.47 23.70
C PHE A 72 17.75 7.08 24.82
N MET A 73 16.43 6.82 24.82
CA MET A 73 15.52 7.23 25.89
C MET A 73 15.93 6.61 27.23
N LYS A 74 16.25 5.33 27.23
CA LYS A 74 16.73 4.60 28.41
C LYS A 74 18.06 5.16 28.92
N GLU A 75 19.01 5.43 28.02
CA GLU A 75 20.29 6.09 28.38
C GLU A 75 20.07 7.48 29.04
N ALA A 76 19.01 8.19 28.61
CA ALA A 76 18.62 9.49 29.18
C ALA A 76 17.77 9.39 30.45
N GLY A 77 17.45 8.19 30.94
CA GLY A 77 16.61 7.98 32.12
C GLY A 77 15.14 8.26 31.92
N LEU A 78 14.68 8.23 30.64
CA LEU A 78 13.29 8.46 30.23
C LEU A 78 12.55 7.16 30.02
N LEU A 79 11.23 7.23 30.04
CA LEU A 79 10.37 6.08 29.73
C LEU A 79 10.50 5.72 28.26
N GLU A 80 10.74 4.43 28.01
CA GLU A 80 10.77 3.87 26.66
C GLU A 80 9.37 3.99 26.03
N ASN A 81 9.29 4.23 24.74
CA ASN A 81 8.05 4.31 23.95
C ASN A 81 7.10 5.48 24.26
N MET A 82 7.57 6.56 24.85
CA MET A 82 6.79 7.77 25.05
C MET A 82 7.33 8.95 24.25
N GLY A 83 6.41 9.80 23.75
CA GLY A 83 6.76 11.04 23.03
C GLY A 83 7.16 10.85 21.58
N TYR A 84 7.10 9.62 21.04
CA TYR A 84 7.34 9.37 19.62
C TYR A 84 6.49 8.22 19.09
N ARG A 85 6.25 8.24 17.78
CA ARG A 85 5.60 7.17 17.02
C ARG A 85 6.38 6.92 15.73
N VAL A 86 6.67 5.66 15.43
CA VAL A 86 7.28 5.24 14.16
C VAL A 86 6.26 4.45 13.35
N ARG A 87 6.06 4.84 12.11
CA ARG A 87 5.10 4.21 11.20
C ARG A 87 5.66 4.08 9.80
N THR A 88 5.19 3.09 9.07
CA THR A 88 5.30 3.14 7.61
C THR A 88 4.30 4.16 7.07
N LEU A 89 4.54 4.65 5.83
CA LEU A 89 3.58 5.54 5.16
C LEU A 89 2.18 4.90 5.05
N HIS A 90 2.12 3.63 4.68
CA HIS A 90 0.86 2.86 4.63
C HIS A 90 0.22 2.72 6.01
N GLY A 91 1.02 2.41 7.05
CA GLY A 91 0.50 2.31 8.42
C GLY A 91 -0.05 3.64 8.94
N LEU A 92 0.61 4.77 8.60
CA LEU A 92 0.11 6.09 8.94
C LEU A 92 -1.22 6.42 8.22
N ALA A 93 -1.30 6.14 6.91
CA ALA A 93 -2.53 6.32 6.15
C ALA A 93 -3.68 5.49 6.75
N LEU A 94 -3.39 4.25 7.15
CA LEU A 94 -4.36 3.39 7.81
C LEU A 94 -4.81 3.93 9.17
N ASP A 95 -3.88 4.44 10.00
CA ASP A 95 -4.23 5.06 11.28
C ASP A 95 -5.20 6.24 11.06
N ILE A 96 -4.96 7.10 10.06
CA ILE A 96 -5.82 8.24 9.68
C ILE A 96 -7.21 7.76 9.25
N VAL A 97 -7.28 6.74 8.37
CA VAL A 97 -8.56 6.21 7.87
C VAL A 97 -9.36 5.57 9.02
N ARG A 98 -8.70 4.90 9.96
CA ARG A 98 -9.37 4.29 11.12
C ARG A 98 -9.93 5.30 12.11
N GLU A 99 -9.32 6.49 12.22
CA GLU A 99 -9.87 7.56 13.05
C GLU A 99 -11.18 8.13 12.48
N ARG A 100 -11.29 8.22 11.16
CA ARG A 100 -12.41 8.83 10.47
C ARG A 100 -12.78 8.08 9.19
N PRO A 101 -13.25 6.84 9.28
CA PRO A 101 -13.63 6.03 8.11
C PRO A 101 -14.79 6.62 7.32
N ASP A 102 -15.66 7.38 7.99
CA ASP A 102 -16.79 8.12 7.42
C ASP A 102 -16.36 9.12 6.33
N LEU A 103 -15.19 9.74 6.46
CA LEU A 103 -14.70 10.72 5.49
C LEU A 103 -14.31 10.11 4.13
N VAL A 104 -14.10 8.81 4.09
CA VAL A 104 -13.76 8.07 2.88
C VAL A 104 -14.82 7.01 2.52
N ASN A 105 -16.05 7.19 3.00
CA ASN A 105 -17.21 6.33 2.79
C ASN A 105 -16.97 4.85 3.18
N LEU A 106 -16.14 4.61 4.19
CA LEU A 106 -15.93 3.29 4.75
C LEU A 106 -16.77 3.09 6.01
N SER A 107 -17.20 1.86 6.27
CA SER A 107 -17.83 1.48 7.52
C SER A 107 -16.78 1.42 8.64
N GLU A 108 -17.23 1.52 9.90
CA GLU A 108 -16.33 1.38 11.07
C GLU A 108 -15.62 0.01 11.11
N ARG A 109 -16.18 -1.01 10.44
CA ARG A 109 -15.64 -2.37 10.35
C ARG A 109 -15.18 -2.69 8.94
N PHE A 110 -14.29 -1.89 8.38
CA PHE A 110 -13.68 -2.22 7.09
C PHE A 110 -12.50 -3.19 7.27
N THR A 111 -12.31 -4.05 6.30
CA THR A 111 -11.15 -4.95 6.22
C THR A 111 -10.22 -4.47 5.10
N ILE A 112 -8.94 -4.47 5.38
CA ILE A 112 -7.94 -4.18 4.34
C ILE A 112 -7.54 -5.50 3.70
N LEU A 113 -7.72 -5.56 2.41
CA LEU A 113 -7.23 -6.66 1.60
C LEU A 113 -5.80 -6.33 1.14
N ASP A 114 -4.89 -7.26 1.35
CA ASP A 114 -3.58 -7.16 0.73
C ASP A 114 -3.64 -7.54 -0.77
N GLU A 115 -2.54 -7.30 -1.48
CA GLU A 115 -2.45 -7.59 -2.91
C GLU A 115 -2.73 -9.07 -3.23
N THR A 116 -2.30 -9.98 -2.35
CA THR A 116 -2.50 -11.43 -2.51
C THR A 116 -3.97 -11.80 -2.34
N GLU A 117 -4.63 -11.27 -1.32
CA GLU A 117 -6.05 -11.50 -1.06
C GLU A 117 -6.92 -10.91 -2.18
N SER A 118 -6.62 -9.67 -2.60
CA SER A 118 -7.27 -9.02 -3.73
C SER A 118 -7.11 -9.84 -5.02
N GLY A 119 -5.90 -10.33 -5.31
CA GLY A 119 -5.63 -11.18 -6.46
C GLY A 119 -6.44 -12.48 -6.44
N ARG A 120 -6.55 -13.15 -5.28
CA ARG A 120 -7.37 -14.37 -5.13
C ARG A 120 -8.87 -14.10 -5.35
N MET A 121 -9.37 -12.96 -4.89
CA MET A 121 -10.76 -12.59 -5.13
C MET A 121 -11.02 -12.38 -6.63
N ILE A 122 -10.14 -11.65 -7.32
CA ILE A 122 -10.24 -11.43 -8.78
C ILE A 122 -10.16 -12.77 -9.52
N GLU A 123 -9.25 -13.67 -9.14
CA GLU A 123 -9.13 -15.01 -9.71
C GLU A 123 -10.43 -15.81 -9.55
N ALA A 124 -11.02 -15.79 -8.35
CA ALA A 124 -12.27 -16.50 -8.08
C ALA A 124 -13.44 -15.97 -8.92
N VAL A 125 -13.60 -14.65 -9.01
CA VAL A 125 -14.65 -14.02 -9.83
C VAL A 125 -14.41 -14.32 -11.31
N THR A 126 -13.15 -14.22 -11.78
CA THR A 126 -12.78 -14.55 -13.16
C THR A 126 -13.10 -16.00 -13.49
N ALA A 127 -12.81 -16.94 -12.60
CA ALA A 127 -13.10 -18.36 -12.82
C ALA A 127 -14.60 -18.66 -12.90
N VAL A 128 -15.43 -17.95 -12.14
CA VAL A 128 -16.90 -18.05 -12.24
C VAL A 128 -17.36 -17.52 -13.59
N TYR A 129 -16.90 -16.32 -13.96
CA TYR A 129 -17.26 -15.69 -15.24
C TYR A 129 -16.92 -16.57 -16.45
N LEU A 130 -15.70 -17.09 -16.53
CA LEU A 130 -15.28 -17.96 -17.64
C LEU A 130 -16.07 -19.25 -17.75
N ARG A 131 -16.57 -19.76 -16.65
CA ARG A 131 -17.45 -20.96 -16.65
C ARG A 131 -18.84 -20.63 -17.18
N GLU A 132 -19.35 -19.45 -16.90
CA GLU A 132 -20.68 -18.99 -17.35
C GLU A 132 -20.67 -18.49 -18.81
N HIS A 133 -19.49 -18.05 -19.30
CA HIS A 133 -19.28 -17.50 -20.63
C HIS A 133 -18.24 -18.28 -21.47
N PRO A 134 -18.49 -19.56 -21.77
CA PRO A 134 -17.54 -20.37 -22.56
C PRO A 134 -17.38 -19.87 -24.02
N GLU A 135 -18.32 -19.06 -24.52
CA GLU A 135 -18.27 -18.45 -25.83
C GLU A 135 -17.14 -17.42 -25.98
N LEU A 136 -16.67 -16.81 -24.90
CA LEU A 136 -15.58 -15.83 -24.92
C LEU A 136 -14.31 -16.43 -25.54
N ALA A 137 -14.00 -17.67 -25.19
CA ALA A 137 -12.83 -18.36 -25.72
C ALA A 137 -12.93 -18.60 -27.24
N LYS A 138 -14.14 -18.85 -27.79
CA LYS A 138 -14.36 -19.15 -29.21
C LYS A 138 -13.97 -18.00 -30.15
N GLY A 139 -14.02 -16.76 -29.65
CA GLY A 139 -13.64 -15.58 -30.42
C GLY A 139 -12.15 -15.21 -30.32
N LEU A 140 -11.43 -15.75 -29.32
CA LEU A 140 -10.06 -15.32 -28.95
C LEU A 140 -9.02 -16.42 -29.04
N VAL A 141 -9.44 -17.68 -29.03
CA VAL A 141 -8.57 -18.86 -29.16
C VAL A 141 -8.70 -19.45 -30.54
N ASP A 142 -7.61 -19.98 -31.11
CA ASP A 142 -7.64 -20.67 -32.41
C ASP A 142 -8.72 -21.77 -32.39
N PRO A 143 -9.65 -21.79 -33.35
CA PRO A 143 -10.71 -22.79 -33.42
C PRO A 143 -10.23 -24.24 -33.49
N ALA A 144 -8.98 -24.47 -33.85
CA ALA A 144 -8.32 -25.78 -33.83
C ALA A 144 -7.98 -26.30 -32.43
N ILE A 145 -8.01 -25.41 -31.42
CA ILE A 145 -7.67 -25.71 -30.01
C ILE A 145 -8.94 -25.97 -29.22
N ASP A 146 -9.09 -27.21 -28.73
CA ASP A 146 -10.15 -27.52 -27.76
C ASP A 146 -9.63 -27.34 -26.33
N LEU A 147 -10.05 -26.24 -25.69
CA LEU A 147 -9.66 -25.94 -24.31
C LEU A 147 -10.11 -27.03 -23.31
N HIS A 148 -11.16 -27.79 -23.60
CA HIS A 148 -11.64 -28.85 -22.72
C HIS A 148 -10.80 -30.12 -22.81
N GLU A 149 -10.20 -30.40 -23.97
CA GLU A 149 -9.36 -31.55 -24.18
C GLU A 149 -7.88 -31.30 -23.81
N GLU A 150 -7.47 -30.04 -23.72
CA GLU A 150 -6.09 -29.63 -23.45
C GLU A 150 -5.95 -28.88 -22.08
N PRO A 151 -5.81 -29.59 -20.96
CA PRO A 151 -5.77 -28.96 -19.62
C PRO A 151 -4.68 -27.91 -19.43
N ARG A 152 -3.52 -28.04 -20.13
CA ARG A 152 -2.44 -27.05 -20.07
C ARG A 152 -2.82 -25.73 -20.75
N THR A 153 -3.45 -25.85 -21.90
CA THR A 153 -3.93 -24.69 -22.68
C THR A 153 -5.07 -23.99 -21.96
N GLN A 154 -5.99 -24.74 -21.38
CA GLN A 154 -7.05 -24.17 -20.53
C GLN A 154 -6.48 -23.42 -19.31
N LYS A 155 -5.47 -24.01 -18.66
CA LYS A 155 -4.79 -23.33 -17.52
C LYS A 155 -4.14 -22.03 -17.97
N ALA A 156 -3.37 -22.05 -19.06
CA ALA A 156 -2.73 -20.86 -19.62
C ALA A 156 -3.73 -19.77 -20.00
N TRP A 157 -4.87 -20.17 -20.60
CA TRP A 157 -5.99 -19.27 -20.90
C TRP A 157 -6.52 -18.60 -19.62
N ASN A 158 -6.86 -19.37 -18.60
CA ASN A 158 -7.39 -18.85 -17.35
C ASN A 158 -6.39 -17.90 -16.66
N GLU A 159 -5.11 -18.25 -16.64
CA GLU A 159 -4.03 -17.40 -16.08
C GLU A 159 -3.90 -16.07 -16.86
N MET A 160 -3.98 -16.12 -18.18
CA MET A 160 -3.92 -14.94 -19.04
C MET A 160 -5.10 -13.99 -18.76
N ILE A 161 -6.32 -14.51 -18.75
CA ILE A 161 -7.53 -13.71 -18.48
C ILE A 161 -7.51 -13.17 -17.04
N THR A 162 -7.07 -13.96 -16.06
CA THR A 162 -6.93 -13.48 -14.68
C THR A 162 -5.92 -12.33 -14.60
N THR A 163 -4.76 -12.47 -15.26
CA THR A 163 -3.74 -11.41 -15.30
C THR A 163 -4.27 -10.13 -15.96
N LEU A 164 -5.03 -10.26 -17.04
CA LEU A 164 -5.69 -9.13 -17.70
C LEU A 164 -6.62 -8.41 -16.73
N ASN A 165 -7.48 -9.14 -16.02
CA ASN A 165 -8.43 -8.57 -15.07
C ASN A 165 -7.74 -7.92 -13.86
N VAL A 166 -6.68 -8.53 -13.31
CA VAL A 166 -5.87 -7.93 -12.25
C VAL A 166 -5.30 -6.58 -12.69
N ASN A 167 -4.71 -6.53 -13.88
CA ASN A 167 -4.14 -5.30 -14.42
C ASN A 167 -5.21 -4.25 -14.72
N PHE A 168 -6.33 -4.65 -15.30
CA PHE A 168 -7.46 -3.76 -15.60
C PHE A 168 -8.02 -3.12 -14.33
N ILE A 169 -8.31 -3.93 -13.31
CA ILE A 169 -8.85 -3.47 -12.03
C ILE A 169 -7.85 -2.57 -11.30
N SER A 170 -6.56 -2.91 -11.33
CA SER A 170 -5.51 -2.06 -10.74
C SER A 170 -5.49 -0.68 -11.40
N GLN A 171 -5.49 -0.63 -12.74
CA GLN A 171 -5.50 0.64 -13.47
C GLN A 171 -6.80 1.44 -13.26
N ALA A 172 -7.96 0.75 -13.21
CA ALA A 172 -9.22 1.42 -12.92
C ALA A 172 -9.21 2.08 -11.54
N LYS A 173 -8.68 1.38 -10.52
CA LYS A 173 -8.51 1.93 -9.17
C LYS A 173 -7.54 3.12 -9.13
N ASP A 174 -6.41 3.02 -9.81
CA ASP A 174 -5.41 4.10 -9.89
C ASP A 174 -6.02 5.36 -10.54
N LEU A 175 -6.90 5.20 -11.50
CA LEU A 175 -7.64 6.27 -12.16
C LEU A 175 -8.90 6.70 -11.40
N GLN A 176 -9.19 6.09 -10.26
CA GLN A 176 -10.39 6.32 -9.45
C GLN A 176 -11.69 6.13 -10.24
N LEU A 177 -11.72 5.13 -11.13
CA LEU A 177 -12.89 4.74 -11.91
C LEU A 177 -13.58 3.56 -11.27
N GLU A 178 -14.88 3.68 -11.04
CA GLU A 178 -15.72 2.54 -10.68
C GLU A 178 -16.20 1.79 -11.94
N ALA A 179 -16.67 0.55 -11.77
CA ALA A 179 -17.19 -0.23 -12.89
C ALA A 179 -18.35 0.45 -13.61
N VAL A 180 -19.18 1.22 -12.89
CA VAL A 180 -20.27 2.01 -13.47
C VAL A 180 -19.77 3.11 -14.40
N ASP A 181 -18.69 3.82 -14.00
CA ASP A 181 -18.09 4.88 -14.83
C ASP A 181 -17.53 4.34 -16.14
N ILE A 182 -16.91 3.15 -16.06
CA ILE A 182 -16.36 2.48 -17.24
C ILE A 182 -17.49 2.06 -18.17
N ARG A 183 -18.57 1.48 -17.63
CA ARG A 183 -19.75 1.05 -18.40
C ARG A 183 -20.42 2.22 -19.13
N GLU A 184 -20.53 3.38 -18.47
CA GLU A 184 -21.03 4.60 -19.10
C GLU A 184 -20.15 5.08 -20.26
N ARG A 185 -18.83 5.00 -20.10
CA ARG A 185 -17.87 5.35 -21.16
C ARG A 185 -17.94 4.38 -22.35
N ILE A 186 -18.03 3.07 -22.10
CA ILE A 186 -18.26 2.07 -23.15
C ILE A 186 -19.50 2.44 -23.98
N GLY A 187 -20.63 2.68 -23.35
CA GLY A 187 -21.86 3.07 -24.01
C GLY A 187 -21.73 4.40 -24.79
N LYS A 188 -21.08 5.40 -24.20
CA LYS A 188 -20.90 6.73 -24.82
C LYS A 188 -20.03 6.68 -26.08
N TYR A 189 -18.99 5.85 -26.11
CA TYR A 189 -18.06 5.74 -27.24
C TYR A 189 -18.36 4.57 -28.15
N ASN A 190 -19.45 3.82 -27.90
CA ASN A 190 -19.87 2.63 -28.64
C ASN A 190 -18.72 1.63 -28.84
N LEU A 191 -18.01 1.32 -27.73
CA LEU A 191 -16.91 0.39 -27.70
C LEU A 191 -17.48 -1.03 -27.56
N ASP A 192 -17.57 -1.72 -28.69
CA ASP A 192 -17.98 -3.14 -28.74
C ASP A 192 -16.74 -4.02 -28.64
N ASP A 193 -16.32 -4.33 -27.41
CA ASP A 193 -15.16 -5.15 -27.10
C ASP A 193 -15.50 -6.14 -25.98
N ALA A 194 -15.61 -7.42 -26.34
CA ALA A 194 -15.97 -8.49 -25.41
C ALA A 194 -15.01 -8.61 -24.20
N LEU A 195 -13.72 -8.29 -24.37
CA LEU A 195 -12.77 -8.30 -23.26
C LEU A 195 -13.00 -7.12 -22.31
N LEU A 196 -13.36 -5.96 -22.85
CA LEU A 196 -13.65 -4.78 -22.05
C LEU A 196 -14.96 -4.94 -21.27
N GLU A 197 -15.99 -5.53 -21.89
CA GLU A 197 -17.25 -5.88 -21.22
C GLU A 197 -17.00 -6.89 -20.10
N MET A 198 -16.31 -7.99 -20.39
CA MET A 198 -15.90 -8.98 -19.40
C MET A 198 -15.16 -8.34 -18.21
N ALA A 199 -14.13 -7.57 -18.50
CA ALA A 199 -13.30 -6.96 -17.45
C ALA A 199 -14.11 -5.98 -16.58
N THR A 200 -15.06 -5.25 -17.18
CA THR A 200 -15.96 -4.34 -16.48
C THR A 200 -16.96 -5.10 -15.60
N GLU A 201 -17.47 -6.23 -16.07
CA GLU A 201 -18.39 -7.09 -15.32
C GLU A 201 -17.67 -7.74 -14.12
N ILE A 202 -16.49 -8.31 -14.34
CA ILE A 202 -15.64 -8.87 -13.29
C ILE A 202 -15.28 -7.80 -12.25
N TYR A 203 -14.97 -6.56 -12.67
CA TYR A 203 -14.72 -5.46 -11.76
C TYR A 203 -15.95 -5.09 -10.92
N SER A 204 -17.14 -5.10 -11.54
CA SER A 204 -18.40 -4.86 -10.84
C SER A 204 -18.68 -5.92 -9.76
N GLU A 205 -18.41 -7.19 -10.04
CA GLU A 205 -18.56 -8.25 -9.04
C GLU A 205 -17.49 -8.17 -7.92
N TYR A 206 -16.27 -7.81 -8.28
CA TYR A 206 -15.20 -7.59 -7.31
C TYR A 206 -15.49 -6.43 -6.34
N GLN A 207 -16.27 -5.42 -6.75
CA GLN A 207 -16.66 -4.27 -5.91
C GLN A 207 -17.83 -4.56 -4.96
N ARG A 208 -18.55 -5.69 -5.14
CA ARG A 208 -19.66 -6.13 -4.26
C ARG A 208 -19.19 -6.86 -3.02
#